data_1ca9f3ec8b81770a7e545194fb653a5d
#
_entry.id   1ca9f3ec8b81770a7e545194fb653a5d
#
_cell.length_a   1.000
_cell.length_b   1.000
_cell.length_c   1.000
_cell.angle_alpha   90.00
_cell.angle_beta   90.00
_cell.angle_gamma   90.00
#
_symmetry.space_group_name_H-M   'P 1'
#
loop_
_entity.id
_entity.type
_entity.pdbx_description
1 polymer ?
#
loop_
_entity_poly.entity_id
_entity_poly.type
_entity_poly.pdbx_seq_one_letter_code
_entity_poly.pdbx_strand_id
1 'polypeptide(L)'
;MSDRFAVGIDADSRTLVVAYHGTKGSFRIASSASAINKWQSSLRAKSRIGVEATNRYHELVVQAAQKAGHAVFVLNPRDIKHYAKGVACRGKTDSGDAQVIARYIAKEADNLHEYVARSPAQERLHVLLQQRDSLVRNKATLHLSLGTDAADSAIFGRIFSGLKEAIAMLDREIQRLCRSGEQSDLYRRIMTIPGIGPTVAAFVTHHITRWPLASSDAWVACTGLDPRPNESGARIGRRRLSKRGNAGLRQILYMAAMGLTRSKGGKPLYLAIRERGHSSTASFNILARKLARIAWGVFKSGRDFDPAMLKVGQACFQQA
;
A
#
# COMPACT_ATOMS: atom_id res chain seq x y z
N MET A 1 -21.19 1.82 -26.40
CA MET A 1 -20.15 2.27 -25.44
C MET A 1 -20.82 3.26 -24.52
N SER A 2 -20.95 2.95 -23.23
CA SER A 2 -21.60 3.82 -22.25
C SER A 2 -20.75 5.07 -22.04
N ASP A 3 -21.25 6.22 -22.48
CA ASP A 3 -20.61 7.54 -22.34
C ASP A 3 -20.65 7.99 -20.86
N ARG A 4 -19.89 7.27 -20.02
CA ARG A 4 -19.77 7.59 -18.62
C ARG A 4 -18.88 8.80 -18.45
N PHE A 5 -19.45 9.86 -17.94
CA PHE A 5 -18.75 11.12 -17.72
C PHE A 5 -17.53 10.93 -16.78
N ALA A 6 -16.34 11.31 -17.24
CA ALA A 6 -15.11 11.14 -16.48
C ALA A 6 -14.72 12.44 -15.79
N VAL A 7 -14.45 12.35 -14.50
CA VAL A 7 -14.12 13.45 -13.60
C VAL A 7 -12.78 13.18 -12.96
N GLY A 8 -11.91 14.19 -12.95
CA GLY A 8 -10.64 14.17 -12.23
C GLY A 8 -10.68 15.13 -11.05
N ILE A 9 -10.16 14.69 -9.92
CA ILE A 9 -10.10 15.47 -8.69
C ILE A 9 -8.66 15.46 -8.16
N ASP A 10 -8.10 16.65 -7.99
CA ASP A 10 -6.93 16.87 -7.16
C ASP A 10 -7.38 17.35 -5.78
N ALA A 11 -7.00 16.60 -4.74
CA ALA A 11 -7.50 16.80 -3.38
C ALA A 11 -6.43 17.41 -2.47
N ASP A 12 -6.72 18.58 -1.92
CA ASP A 12 -5.92 19.22 -0.88
C ASP A 12 -6.72 19.36 0.43
N SER A 13 -6.05 19.79 1.48
CA SER A 13 -6.59 19.92 2.84
C SER A 13 -7.83 20.81 2.96
N ARG A 14 -7.93 21.85 2.14
CA ARG A 14 -9.01 22.85 2.20
C ARG A 14 -9.89 22.86 0.96
N THR A 15 -9.36 22.42 -0.18
CA THR A 15 -10.02 22.55 -1.47
C THR A 15 -9.86 21.30 -2.31
N LEU A 16 -10.87 21.02 -3.14
CA LEU A 16 -10.81 20.04 -4.20
C LEU A 16 -10.82 20.79 -5.53
N VAL A 17 -9.88 20.50 -6.41
CA VAL A 17 -9.90 21.00 -7.78
C VAL A 17 -10.50 19.93 -8.67
N VAL A 18 -11.59 20.28 -9.35
CA VAL A 18 -12.40 19.36 -10.14
C VAL A 18 -12.30 19.73 -11.61
N ALA A 19 -12.05 18.74 -12.45
CA ALA A 19 -12.04 18.87 -13.90
C ALA A 19 -12.89 17.78 -14.56
N TYR A 20 -13.54 18.12 -15.65
CA TYR A 20 -14.30 17.18 -16.45
C TYR A 20 -13.55 16.85 -17.74
N HIS A 21 -13.55 15.59 -18.14
CA HIS A 21 -12.96 15.20 -19.41
C HIS A 21 -13.74 15.82 -20.58
N GLY A 22 -13.02 16.37 -21.55
CA GLY A 22 -13.63 17.01 -22.73
C GLY A 22 -14.03 18.48 -22.53
N THR A 23 -13.91 19.02 -21.30
CA THR A 23 -14.12 20.46 -21.05
C THR A 23 -12.81 21.16 -20.77
N LYS A 24 -12.71 22.44 -21.18
CA LYS A 24 -11.57 23.28 -20.80
C LYS A 24 -11.77 23.86 -19.41
N GLY A 25 -10.69 23.86 -18.62
CA GLY A 25 -10.67 24.46 -17.28
C GLY A 25 -11.00 23.49 -16.16
N SER A 26 -10.98 23.99 -14.96
CA SER A 26 -11.33 23.34 -13.71
C SER A 26 -11.98 24.35 -12.78
N PHE A 27 -12.63 23.88 -11.74
CA PHE A 27 -13.19 24.74 -10.70
C PHE A 27 -12.84 24.19 -9.32
N ARG A 28 -12.95 25.01 -8.31
CA ARG A 28 -12.63 24.66 -6.93
C ARG A 28 -13.91 24.55 -6.10
N ILE A 29 -13.94 23.53 -5.25
CA ILE A 29 -14.95 23.38 -4.21
C ILE A 29 -14.26 23.23 -2.85
N ALA A 30 -14.94 23.61 -1.78
CA ALA A 30 -14.41 23.39 -0.44
C ALA A 30 -14.34 21.90 -0.13
N SER A 31 -13.27 21.45 0.55
CA SER A 31 -13.12 20.08 1.06
C SER A 31 -14.02 19.88 2.29
N SER A 32 -15.32 20.03 2.13
CA SER A 32 -16.35 19.83 3.16
C SER A 32 -17.48 18.95 2.67
N ALA A 33 -18.11 18.20 3.57
CA ALA A 33 -19.20 17.29 3.23
C ALA A 33 -20.35 18.00 2.51
N SER A 34 -20.72 19.22 2.95
CA SER A 34 -21.79 20.00 2.34
C SER A 34 -21.47 20.40 0.90
N ALA A 35 -20.25 20.95 0.65
CA ALA A 35 -19.86 21.37 -0.69
C ALA A 35 -19.71 20.19 -1.65
N ILE A 36 -19.16 19.06 -1.16
CA ILE A 36 -19.01 17.83 -1.95
C ILE A 36 -20.39 17.26 -2.30
N ASN A 37 -21.31 17.17 -1.37
CA ASN A 37 -22.66 16.66 -1.63
C ASN A 37 -23.41 17.54 -2.62
N LYS A 38 -23.35 18.87 -2.48
CA LYS A 38 -23.94 19.82 -3.42
C LYS A 38 -23.37 19.66 -4.83
N TRP A 39 -22.06 19.52 -4.95
CA TRP A 39 -21.42 19.30 -6.23
C TRP A 39 -21.84 17.95 -6.84
N GLN A 40 -21.86 16.88 -6.07
CA GLN A 40 -22.24 15.55 -6.57
C GLN A 40 -23.68 15.49 -7.07
N SER A 41 -24.61 16.23 -6.45
CA SER A 41 -25.99 16.31 -6.91
C SER A 41 -26.11 16.90 -8.32
N SER A 42 -25.09 17.64 -8.80
CA SER A 42 -25.01 18.18 -10.16
C SER A 42 -24.41 17.20 -11.17
N LEU A 43 -23.83 16.08 -10.72
CA LEU A 43 -23.21 15.12 -11.60
C LEU A 43 -24.24 14.19 -12.26
N ARG A 44 -23.96 13.79 -13.48
CA ARG A 44 -24.72 12.73 -14.14
C ARG A 44 -24.59 11.41 -13.37
N ALA A 45 -25.67 10.65 -13.26
CA ALA A 45 -25.65 9.34 -12.63
C ALA A 45 -24.55 8.45 -13.22
N LYS A 46 -23.89 7.66 -12.34
CA LYS A 46 -22.84 6.70 -12.71
C LYS A 46 -21.60 7.30 -13.38
N SER A 47 -21.22 8.52 -13.00
CA SER A 47 -19.94 9.11 -13.43
C SER A 47 -18.74 8.28 -12.95
N ARG A 48 -17.62 8.34 -13.69
CA ARG A 48 -16.31 7.78 -13.30
C ARG A 48 -15.47 8.88 -12.67
N ILE A 49 -15.11 8.72 -11.41
CA ILE A 49 -14.40 9.75 -10.65
C ILE A 49 -13.01 9.23 -10.28
N GLY A 50 -11.96 9.89 -10.78
CA GLY A 50 -10.58 9.64 -10.37
C GLY A 50 -10.11 10.66 -9.34
N VAL A 51 -9.47 10.17 -8.29
CA VAL A 51 -8.87 11.01 -7.23
C VAL A 51 -7.47 10.53 -6.98
N GLU A 52 -6.50 11.46 -6.92
CA GLU A 52 -5.14 11.10 -6.54
C GLU A 52 -5.06 10.80 -5.03
N ALA A 53 -4.35 9.72 -4.67
CA ALA A 53 -4.14 9.29 -3.29
C ALA A 53 -3.14 10.21 -2.58
N THR A 54 -3.55 11.44 -2.27
CA THR A 54 -2.73 12.42 -1.56
C THR A 54 -3.11 12.43 -0.09
N ASN A 55 -2.26 11.85 0.77
CA ASN A 55 -2.47 11.76 2.20
C ASN A 55 -3.89 11.22 2.55
N ARG A 56 -4.68 11.90 3.41
CA ARG A 56 -6.06 11.56 3.79
C ARG A 56 -7.12 12.44 3.13
N TYR A 57 -6.70 13.43 2.35
CA TYR A 57 -7.60 14.45 1.81
C TYR A 57 -8.61 13.91 0.79
N HIS A 58 -8.28 12.82 0.11
CA HIS A 58 -9.17 12.16 -0.84
C HIS A 58 -10.30 11.35 -0.17
N GLU A 59 -10.17 10.96 1.10
CA GLU A 59 -11.10 10.00 1.75
C GLU A 59 -12.54 10.54 1.78
N LEU A 60 -12.73 11.83 2.09
CA LEU A 60 -14.06 12.44 2.20
C LEU A 60 -14.82 12.42 0.87
N VAL A 61 -14.16 12.82 -0.22
CA VAL A 61 -14.79 12.85 -1.55
C VAL A 61 -15.02 11.44 -2.08
N VAL A 62 -14.13 10.49 -1.81
CA VAL A 62 -14.28 9.07 -2.19
C VAL A 62 -15.51 8.47 -1.54
N GLN A 63 -15.67 8.62 -0.22
CA GLN A 63 -16.83 8.09 0.52
C GLN A 63 -18.14 8.70 0.04
N ALA A 64 -18.16 10.02 -0.15
CA ALA A 64 -19.35 10.71 -0.62
C ALA A 64 -19.73 10.28 -2.05
N ALA A 65 -18.75 10.18 -2.96
CA ALA A 65 -18.98 9.77 -4.34
C ALA A 65 -19.49 8.32 -4.44
N GLN A 66 -19.00 7.41 -3.61
CA GLN A 66 -19.52 6.05 -3.55
C GLN A 66 -20.96 5.99 -3.04
N LYS A 67 -21.29 6.76 -1.98
CA LYS A 67 -22.66 6.85 -1.48
C LYS A 67 -23.63 7.37 -2.53
N ALA A 68 -23.18 8.25 -3.43
CA ALA A 68 -23.95 8.77 -4.54
C ALA A 68 -24.02 7.80 -5.75
N GLY A 69 -23.40 6.62 -5.67
CA GLY A 69 -23.45 5.59 -6.71
C GLY A 69 -22.51 5.82 -7.89
N HIS A 70 -21.47 6.64 -7.73
CA HIS A 70 -20.45 6.85 -8.74
C HIS A 70 -19.36 5.76 -8.68
N ALA A 71 -18.75 5.43 -9.83
CA ALA A 71 -17.55 4.58 -9.90
C ALA A 71 -16.32 5.41 -9.52
N VAL A 72 -15.67 5.08 -8.41
CA VAL A 72 -14.56 5.85 -7.86
C VAL A 72 -13.24 5.09 -8.01
N PHE A 73 -12.20 5.79 -8.45
CA PHE A 73 -10.86 5.25 -8.63
C PHE A 73 -9.85 6.07 -7.85
N VAL A 74 -9.19 5.45 -6.87
CA VAL A 74 -8.11 6.07 -6.10
C VAL A 74 -6.79 5.76 -6.79
N LEU A 75 -6.14 6.79 -7.30
CA LEU A 75 -5.02 6.69 -8.22
C LEU A 75 -3.68 6.89 -7.51
N ASN A 76 -2.68 6.12 -7.94
CA ASN A 76 -1.33 6.27 -7.43
C ASN A 76 -0.69 7.55 -7.98
N PRO A 77 -0.17 8.48 -7.15
CA PRO A 77 0.47 9.72 -7.58
C PRO A 77 1.61 9.53 -8.60
N ARG A 78 2.33 8.41 -8.49
CA ARG A 78 3.41 8.10 -9.45
C ARG A 78 2.89 7.80 -10.84
N ASP A 79 1.77 7.09 -10.94
CA ASP A 79 1.20 6.72 -12.23
C ASP A 79 0.62 7.94 -12.93
N ILE A 80 -0.06 8.82 -12.19
CA ILE A 80 -0.54 10.12 -12.70
C ILE A 80 0.63 10.99 -13.16
N LYS A 81 1.70 11.09 -12.39
CA LYS A 81 2.92 11.83 -12.76
C LYS A 81 3.57 11.29 -14.05
N HIS A 82 3.61 9.97 -14.22
CA HIS A 82 4.14 9.36 -15.45
C HIS A 82 3.22 9.62 -16.65
N TYR A 83 1.92 9.52 -16.45
CA TYR A 83 0.94 9.80 -17.46
C TYR A 83 0.97 11.27 -17.90
N ALA A 84 1.06 12.22 -16.96
CA ALA A 84 1.21 13.65 -17.23
C ALA A 84 2.42 13.95 -18.14
N LYS A 85 3.55 13.30 -17.88
CA LYS A 85 4.74 13.42 -18.73
C LYS A 85 4.50 12.89 -20.16
N GLY A 86 3.79 11.77 -20.29
CA GLY A 86 3.48 11.16 -21.57
C GLY A 86 2.51 11.97 -22.43
N VAL A 87 1.65 12.78 -21.81
CA VAL A 87 0.70 13.66 -22.53
C VAL A 87 1.19 15.10 -22.70
N ALA A 88 2.52 15.32 -22.53
CA ALA A 88 3.18 16.61 -22.73
C ALA A 88 2.58 17.77 -21.90
N CYS A 89 2.10 17.49 -20.70
CA CYS A 89 1.62 18.52 -19.77
C CYS A 89 2.81 19.40 -19.35
N ARG A 90 2.82 20.66 -19.81
CA ARG A 90 3.86 21.64 -19.49
C ARG A 90 3.45 22.40 -18.22
N GLY A 91 4.23 22.25 -17.18
CA GLY A 91 4.02 22.91 -15.90
C GLY A 91 3.16 22.10 -14.93
N LYS A 92 3.33 22.38 -13.63
CA LYS A 92 2.56 21.79 -12.53
C LYS A 92 1.60 22.83 -11.99
N THR A 93 0.30 22.60 -12.18
CA THR A 93 -0.77 23.42 -11.60
C THR A 93 -1.89 22.49 -11.15
N ASP A 94 -2.57 22.81 -10.06
CA ASP A 94 -3.70 22.00 -9.54
C ASP A 94 -4.77 21.80 -10.63
N SER A 95 -5.03 22.81 -11.45
CA SER A 95 -5.95 22.76 -12.60
C SER A 95 -5.48 21.73 -13.65
N GLY A 96 -4.19 21.75 -13.96
CA GLY A 96 -3.57 20.80 -14.92
C GLY A 96 -3.59 19.38 -14.36
N ASP A 97 -3.32 19.21 -13.08
CA ASP A 97 -3.30 17.90 -12.42
C ASP A 97 -4.72 17.27 -12.43
N ALA A 98 -5.77 18.02 -12.10
CA ALA A 98 -7.15 17.55 -12.19
C ALA A 98 -7.57 17.18 -13.63
N GLN A 99 -7.15 17.94 -14.64
CA GLN A 99 -7.43 17.63 -16.04
C GLN A 99 -6.72 16.36 -16.52
N VAL A 100 -5.46 16.14 -16.07
CA VAL A 100 -4.69 14.93 -16.36
C VAL A 100 -5.40 13.71 -15.76
N ILE A 101 -5.89 13.83 -14.50
CA ILE A 101 -6.65 12.77 -13.82
C ILE A 101 -7.94 12.46 -14.59
N ALA A 102 -8.70 13.49 -15.01
CA ALA A 102 -9.94 13.29 -15.78
C ALA A 102 -9.67 12.56 -17.09
N ARG A 103 -8.61 12.95 -17.82
CA ARG A 103 -8.18 12.30 -19.07
C ARG A 103 -7.72 10.86 -18.83
N TYR A 104 -7.00 10.60 -17.73
CA TYR A 104 -6.55 9.27 -17.35
C TYR A 104 -7.74 8.33 -17.11
N ILE A 105 -8.72 8.77 -16.33
CA ILE A 105 -9.93 8.00 -16.06
C ILE A 105 -10.76 7.76 -17.31
N ALA A 106 -10.89 8.75 -18.19
CA ALA A 106 -11.63 8.57 -19.43
C ALA A 106 -11.06 7.45 -20.31
N LYS A 107 -9.73 7.25 -20.28
CA LYS A 107 -9.06 6.27 -21.12
C LYS A 107 -8.77 4.93 -20.42
N GLU A 108 -8.48 4.96 -19.15
CA GLU A 108 -7.91 3.81 -18.44
C GLU A 108 -8.85 3.17 -17.40
N ALA A 109 -10.04 3.75 -17.13
CA ALA A 109 -10.90 3.27 -16.05
C ALA A 109 -11.28 1.79 -16.19
N ASP A 110 -11.41 1.26 -17.41
CA ASP A 110 -11.74 -0.15 -17.63
C ASP A 110 -10.59 -1.11 -17.26
N ASN A 111 -9.37 -0.59 -17.17
CA ASN A 111 -8.15 -1.31 -16.74
C ASN A 111 -7.82 -1.09 -15.26
N LEU A 112 -8.62 -0.30 -14.55
CA LEU A 112 -8.40 0.05 -13.14
C LEU A 112 -9.37 -0.69 -12.22
N HIS A 113 -8.96 -0.87 -10.98
CA HIS A 113 -9.86 -1.38 -9.95
C HIS A 113 -10.66 -0.24 -9.33
N GLU A 114 -11.98 -0.36 -9.37
CA GLU A 114 -12.87 0.54 -8.66
C GLU A 114 -12.61 0.45 -7.16
N TYR A 115 -12.64 1.60 -6.49
CA TYR A 115 -12.47 1.65 -5.03
C TYR A 115 -13.66 0.97 -4.34
N VAL A 116 -13.35 0.02 -3.46
CA VAL A 116 -14.35 -0.65 -2.61
C VAL A 116 -14.29 -0.02 -1.21
N ALA A 117 -15.41 0.41 -0.66
CA ALA A 117 -15.45 0.93 0.70
C ALA A 117 -15.01 -0.12 1.72
N ARG A 118 -14.35 0.31 2.77
CA ARG A 118 -14.06 -0.56 3.91
C ARG A 118 -15.28 -0.64 4.82
N SER A 119 -15.50 -1.80 5.44
CA SER A 119 -16.42 -1.87 6.57
C SER A 119 -15.92 -0.99 7.72
N PRO A 120 -16.78 -0.56 8.66
CA PRO A 120 -16.33 0.22 9.82
C PRO A 120 -15.20 -0.45 10.62
N ALA A 121 -15.23 -1.78 10.73
CA ALA A 121 -14.19 -2.55 11.40
C ALA A 121 -12.87 -2.54 10.61
N GLN A 122 -12.92 -2.70 9.29
CA GLN A 122 -11.76 -2.61 8.40
C GLN A 122 -11.17 -1.19 8.39
N GLU A 123 -12.02 -0.16 8.44
CA GLU A 123 -11.55 1.24 8.50
C GLU A 123 -10.86 1.52 9.84
N ARG A 124 -11.44 1.06 10.95
CA ARG A 124 -10.81 1.17 12.28
C ARG A 124 -9.43 0.51 12.30
N LEU A 125 -9.34 -0.72 11.80
CA LEU A 125 -8.06 -1.43 11.69
C LEU A 125 -7.06 -0.67 10.80
N HIS A 126 -7.52 -0.14 9.67
CA HIS A 126 -6.68 0.64 8.76
C HIS A 126 -6.07 1.86 9.44
N VAL A 127 -6.88 2.64 10.16
CA VAL A 127 -6.43 3.82 10.90
C VAL A 127 -5.38 3.45 11.95
N LEU A 128 -5.61 2.38 12.72
CA LEU A 128 -4.65 1.94 13.74
C LEU A 128 -3.31 1.47 13.13
N LEU A 129 -3.35 0.74 12.01
CA LEU A 129 -2.15 0.33 11.29
C LEU A 129 -1.35 1.54 10.77
N GLN A 130 -2.02 2.56 10.24
CA GLN A 130 -1.38 3.80 9.79
C GLN A 130 -0.77 4.59 10.96
N GLN A 131 -1.50 4.75 12.07
CA GLN A 131 -1.01 5.43 13.27
C GLN A 131 0.25 4.75 13.82
N ARG A 132 0.19 3.41 13.92
CA ARG A 132 1.35 2.62 14.35
C ARG A 132 2.56 2.80 13.43
N ASP A 133 2.38 2.70 12.12
CA ASP A 133 3.46 2.88 11.15
C ASP A 133 4.06 4.28 11.23
N SER A 134 3.24 5.30 11.42
CA SER A 134 3.68 6.69 11.63
C SER A 134 4.53 6.83 12.90
N LEU A 135 4.07 6.30 14.04
CA LEU A 135 4.83 6.37 15.30
C LEU A 135 6.17 5.62 15.21
N VAL A 136 6.20 4.45 14.57
CA VAL A 136 7.44 3.68 14.38
C VAL A 136 8.44 4.46 13.51
N ARG A 137 7.98 5.07 12.42
CA ARG A 137 8.84 5.89 11.56
C ARG A 137 9.35 7.13 12.27
N ASN A 138 8.47 7.85 12.97
CA ASN A 138 8.87 9.05 13.72
C ASN A 138 9.85 8.71 14.84
N LYS A 139 9.65 7.59 15.55
CA LYS A 139 10.60 7.12 16.54
C LYS A 139 11.98 6.85 15.92
N ALA A 140 12.03 6.18 14.76
CA ALA A 140 13.28 5.92 14.06
C ALA A 140 13.96 7.22 13.59
N THR A 141 13.20 8.18 13.09
CA THR A 141 13.72 9.49 12.68
C THR A 141 14.29 10.25 13.88
N LEU A 142 13.62 10.24 15.02
CA LEU A 142 14.13 10.86 16.25
C LEU A 142 15.43 10.21 16.72
N HIS A 143 15.54 8.87 16.69
CA HIS A 143 16.81 8.21 17.01
C HIS A 143 17.95 8.63 16.10
N LEU A 144 17.69 8.80 14.80
CA LEU A 144 18.71 9.23 13.84
C LEU A 144 19.12 10.69 14.03
N SER A 145 18.16 11.56 14.34
CA SER A 145 18.43 13.01 14.46
C SER A 145 19.02 13.42 15.80
N LEU A 146 18.69 12.70 16.89
CA LEU A 146 19.14 13.03 18.25
C LEU A 146 20.35 12.19 18.70
N GLY A 147 20.74 11.17 17.92
CA GLY A 147 21.78 10.21 18.29
C GLY A 147 21.23 8.98 19.02
N THR A 148 22.05 7.92 19.05
CA THR A 148 21.65 6.61 19.63
C THR A 148 21.42 6.66 21.13
N ASP A 149 22.13 7.52 21.84
CA ASP A 149 22.09 7.62 23.32
C ASP A 149 20.95 8.52 23.82
N ALA A 150 20.22 9.18 22.89
CA ALA A 150 19.13 10.08 23.26
C ALA A 150 17.99 9.38 24.02
N ALA A 151 17.74 8.10 23.71
CA ALA A 151 16.71 7.33 24.38
C ALA A 151 16.98 7.09 25.88
N ASP A 152 18.25 7.05 26.27
CA ASP A 152 18.69 6.83 27.65
C ASP A 152 18.95 8.15 28.39
N SER A 153 18.82 9.30 27.71
CA SER A 153 19.01 10.61 28.32
C SER A 153 17.83 11.01 29.21
N ALA A 154 18.10 11.74 30.28
CA ALA A 154 17.07 12.29 31.16
C ALA A 154 16.11 13.23 30.43
N ILE A 155 16.58 13.91 29.36
CA ILE A 155 15.81 14.88 28.59
C ILE A 155 14.82 14.19 27.63
N PHE A 156 15.29 13.24 26.82
CA PHE A 156 14.51 12.62 25.75
C PHE A 156 13.92 11.27 26.12
N GLY A 157 14.39 10.62 27.18
CA GLY A 157 13.96 9.28 27.60
C GLY A 157 12.44 9.18 27.80
N ARG A 158 11.80 10.22 28.34
CA ARG A 158 10.33 10.28 28.50
C ARG A 158 9.60 10.24 27.15
N ILE A 159 10.13 10.91 26.12
CA ILE A 159 9.54 10.92 24.77
C ILE A 159 9.63 9.52 24.17
N PHE A 160 10.79 8.89 24.23
CA PHE A 160 10.98 7.53 23.70
C PHE A 160 10.17 6.48 24.45
N SER A 161 10.04 6.61 25.79
CA SER A 161 9.18 5.77 26.61
C SER A 161 7.71 5.91 26.22
N GLY A 162 7.20 7.15 26.11
CA GLY A 162 5.84 7.42 25.69
C GLY A 162 5.53 6.89 24.29
N LEU A 163 6.46 7.05 23.33
CA LEU A 163 6.33 6.47 21.99
C LEU A 163 6.27 4.94 22.02
N LYS A 164 7.11 4.30 22.86
CA LYS A 164 7.12 2.84 23.04
C LYS A 164 5.81 2.34 23.61
N GLU A 165 5.28 3.02 24.63
CA GLU A 165 3.99 2.70 25.25
C GLU A 165 2.83 2.86 24.26
N ALA A 166 2.78 3.98 23.53
CA ALA A 166 1.75 4.22 22.54
C ALA A 166 1.75 3.17 21.42
N ILE A 167 2.94 2.78 20.92
CA ILE A 167 3.07 1.70 19.95
C ILE A 167 2.57 0.37 20.52
N ALA A 168 2.91 0.06 21.78
CA ALA A 168 2.47 -1.17 22.43
C ALA A 168 0.94 -1.20 22.65
N MET A 169 0.32 -0.05 22.98
CA MET A 169 -1.13 0.08 23.06
C MET A 169 -1.80 -0.16 21.71
N LEU A 170 -1.28 0.44 20.65
CA LEU A 170 -1.77 0.22 19.29
C LEU A 170 -1.63 -1.25 18.88
N ASP A 171 -0.49 -1.88 19.16
CA ASP A 171 -0.28 -3.30 18.85
C ASP A 171 -1.28 -4.20 19.56
N ARG A 172 -1.63 -3.93 20.84
CA ARG A 172 -2.66 -4.67 21.58
C ARG A 172 -4.04 -4.50 20.95
N GLU A 173 -4.43 -3.27 20.62
CA GLU A 173 -5.75 -3.00 20.02
C GLU A 173 -5.87 -3.60 18.61
N ILE A 174 -4.83 -3.49 17.78
CA ILE A 174 -4.75 -4.15 16.46
C ILE A 174 -4.96 -5.66 16.60
N GLN A 175 -4.23 -6.30 17.54
CA GLN A 175 -4.35 -7.74 17.77
C GLN A 175 -5.76 -8.12 18.26
N ARG A 176 -6.36 -7.32 19.13
CA ARG A 176 -7.72 -7.54 19.61
C ARG A 176 -8.72 -7.54 18.44
N LEU A 177 -8.66 -6.53 17.59
CA LEU A 177 -9.53 -6.43 16.42
C LEU A 177 -9.31 -7.57 15.41
N CYS A 178 -8.06 -7.97 15.18
CA CYS A 178 -7.77 -9.07 14.27
C CYS A 178 -8.24 -10.43 14.80
N ARG A 179 -8.25 -10.64 16.12
CA ARG A 179 -8.70 -11.90 16.73
C ARG A 179 -10.23 -12.04 16.77
N SER A 180 -10.96 -10.93 16.89
CA SER A 180 -12.42 -10.92 16.99
C SER A 180 -13.13 -10.55 15.69
N GLY A 181 -12.40 -10.16 14.64
CA GLY A 181 -12.96 -9.71 13.37
C GLY A 181 -13.27 -10.84 12.38
N GLU A 182 -13.95 -10.49 11.30
CA GLU A 182 -14.35 -11.41 10.21
C GLU A 182 -13.19 -12.21 9.60
N GLN A 183 -11.97 -11.69 9.71
CA GLN A 183 -10.76 -12.30 9.14
C GLN A 183 -9.86 -12.96 10.19
N SER A 184 -10.39 -13.26 11.36
CA SER A 184 -9.65 -13.84 12.48
C SER A 184 -8.99 -15.18 12.12
N ASP A 185 -9.64 -16.01 11.33
CA ASP A 185 -9.10 -17.28 10.85
C ASP A 185 -7.90 -17.07 9.93
N LEU A 186 -8.02 -16.14 8.97
CA LEU A 186 -6.89 -15.81 8.09
C LEU A 186 -5.73 -15.22 8.89
N TYR A 187 -6.01 -14.31 9.81
CA TYR A 187 -5.01 -13.73 10.70
C TYR A 187 -4.24 -14.81 11.48
N ARG A 188 -4.95 -15.77 12.07
CA ARG A 188 -4.36 -16.90 12.78
C ARG A 188 -3.48 -17.76 11.86
N ARG A 189 -3.96 -18.07 10.66
CA ARG A 189 -3.20 -18.88 9.67
C ARG A 189 -1.95 -18.15 9.18
N ILE A 190 -2.02 -16.85 8.93
CA ILE A 190 -0.85 -16.07 8.53
C ILE A 190 0.22 -16.04 9.64
N MET A 191 -0.18 -16.08 10.91
CA MET A 191 0.77 -16.19 12.04
C MET A 191 1.50 -17.54 12.11
N THR A 192 1.01 -18.61 11.45
CA THR A 192 1.74 -19.88 11.41
C THR A 192 3.00 -19.83 10.55
N ILE A 193 3.13 -18.80 9.71
CA ILE A 193 4.30 -18.61 8.82
C ILE A 193 5.51 -18.17 9.65
N PRO A 194 6.64 -18.90 9.61
CA PRO A 194 7.84 -18.52 10.36
C PRO A 194 8.33 -17.10 10.02
N GLY A 195 8.66 -16.32 11.05
CA GLY A 195 9.08 -14.92 10.93
C GLY A 195 7.92 -13.93 10.89
N ILE A 196 6.67 -14.38 10.80
CA ILE A 196 5.49 -13.53 10.85
C ILE A 196 4.92 -13.51 12.28
N GLY A 197 5.11 -12.40 12.97
CA GLY A 197 4.48 -12.13 14.27
C GLY A 197 3.11 -11.45 14.12
N PRO A 198 2.43 -11.18 15.25
CA PRO A 198 1.06 -10.63 15.27
C PRO A 198 0.88 -9.35 14.45
N THR A 199 1.80 -8.42 14.56
CA THR A 199 1.74 -7.15 13.83
C THR A 199 1.89 -7.34 12.32
N VAL A 200 2.84 -8.20 11.89
CA VAL A 200 3.02 -8.52 10.47
C VAL A 200 1.78 -9.21 9.92
N ALA A 201 1.21 -10.16 10.67
CA ALA A 201 -0.01 -10.86 10.28
C ALA A 201 -1.19 -9.90 10.10
N ALA A 202 -1.35 -8.91 10.99
CA ALA A 202 -2.38 -7.88 10.86
C ALA A 202 -2.24 -7.06 9.58
N PHE A 203 -1.02 -6.58 9.27
CA PHE A 203 -0.75 -5.86 8.03
C PHE A 203 -1.02 -6.72 6.80
N VAL A 204 -0.53 -7.95 6.79
CA VAL A 204 -0.70 -8.86 5.64
C VAL A 204 -2.19 -9.17 5.44
N THR A 205 -2.90 -9.58 6.48
CA THR A 205 -4.34 -9.89 6.43
C THR A 205 -5.15 -8.69 5.92
N HIS A 206 -4.91 -7.50 6.48
CA HIS A 206 -5.59 -6.27 6.07
C HIS A 206 -5.40 -5.94 4.58
N HIS A 207 -4.19 -6.12 4.04
CA HIS A 207 -3.89 -5.73 2.67
C HIS A 207 -4.24 -6.82 1.64
N ILE A 208 -4.06 -8.10 1.96
CA ILE A 208 -4.30 -9.20 1.02
C ILE A 208 -5.78 -9.38 0.72
N THR A 209 -6.65 -9.04 1.67
CA THR A 209 -8.10 -9.12 1.52
C THR A 209 -8.72 -7.84 0.93
N ARG A 210 -7.91 -6.80 0.72
CA ARG A 210 -8.41 -5.48 0.30
C ARG A 210 -8.89 -5.46 -1.16
N TRP A 211 -8.24 -6.22 -2.03
CA TRP A 211 -8.50 -6.21 -3.46
C TRP A 211 -8.76 -7.61 -4.00
N PRO A 212 -9.60 -7.76 -5.04
CA PRO A 212 -9.79 -9.05 -5.71
C PRO A 212 -8.56 -9.38 -6.54
N LEU A 213 -7.48 -9.78 -5.87
CA LEU A 213 -6.20 -10.09 -6.52
C LEU A 213 -6.32 -11.38 -7.32
N ALA A 214 -5.88 -11.36 -8.57
CA ALA A 214 -5.96 -12.50 -9.47
C ALA A 214 -4.84 -13.54 -9.23
N SER A 215 -3.67 -13.11 -8.75
CA SER A 215 -2.49 -13.98 -8.65
C SER A 215 -1.55 -13.59 -7.52
N SER A 216 -0.61 -14.48 -7.19
CA SER A 216 0.46 -14.19 -6.25
C SER A 216 1.38 -13.07 -6.74
N ASP A 217 1.53 -12.91 -8.06
CA ASP A 217 2.34 -11.84 -8.64
C ASP A 217 1.66 -10.47 -8.49
N ALA A 218 0.33 -10.41 -8.68
CA ALA A 218 -0.45 -9.21 -8.37
C ALA A 218 -0.33 -8.81 -6.89
N TRP A 219 -0.36 -9.80 -5.99
CA TRP A 219 -0.14 -9.56 -4.56
C TRP A 219 1.29 -9.02 -4.29
N VAL A 220 2.32 -9.65 -4.87
CA VAL A 220 3.71 -9.18 -4.73
C VAL A 220 3.86 -7.76 -5.27
N ALA A 221 3.23 -7.42 -6.39
CA ALA A 221 3.21 -6.06 -6.92
C ALA A 221 2.57 -5.05 -5.94
N CYS A 222 1.48 -5.42 -5.25
CA CYS A 222 0.88 -4.61 -4.19
C CYS A 222 1.84 -4.32 -3.02
N THR A 223 2.79 -5.22 -2.74
CA THR A 223 3.85 -4.97 -1.74
C THR A 223 4.98 -4.10 -2.27
N GLY A 224 5.12 -3.98 -3.60
CA GLY A 224 6.24 -3.31 -4.27
C GLY A 224 7.57 -4.06 -4.14
N LEU A 225 7.52 -5.37 -3.87
CA LEU A 225 8.68 -6.29 -3.84
C LEU A 225 8.91 -6.97 -5.18
N ASP A 226 8.12 -6.67 -6.21
CA ASP A 226 8.28 -7.16 -7.57
C ASP A 226 9.55 -6.59 -8.22
N PRO A 227 10.36 -7.42 -8.87
CA PRO A 227 11.55 -6.95 -9.60
C PRO A 227 11.14 -6.31 -10.92
N ARG A 228 11.65 -5.13 -11.20
CA ARG A 228 11.49 -4.49 -12.51
C ARG A 228 12.55 -5.01 -13.47
N PRO A 229 12.18 -5.45 -14.67
CA PRO A 229 13.16 -5.67 -15.73
C PRO A 229 13.86 -4.36 -16.07
N ASN A 230 15.14 -4.45 -16.39
CA ASN A 230 15.97 -3.35 -16.86
C ASN A 230 16.74 -3.87 -18.09
N GLU A 231 15.99 -4.09 -19.14
CA GLU A 231 16.47 -4.70 -20.38
C GLU A 231 16.28 -3.71 -21.52
N SER A 232 17.32 -3.51 -22.31
CA SER A 232 17.32 -2.62 -23.48
C SER A 232 18.14 -3.27 -24.58
N GLY A 233 17.49 -3.80 -25.59
CA GLY A 233 18.13 -4.56 -26.67
C GLY A 233 18.96 -5.73 -26.10
N ALA A 234 20.24 -5.79 -26.45
CA ALA A 234 21.16 -6.84 -25.96
C ALA A 234 21.65 -6.61 -24.51
N ARG A 235 21.32 -5.47 -23.90
CA ARG A 235 21.81 -5.15 -22.54
C ARG A 235 20.82 -5.62 -21.50
N ILE A 236 21.24 -6.59 -20.65
CA ILE A 236 20.50 -7.01 -19.47
C ILE A 236 21.10 -6.28 -18.26
N GLY A 237 20.35 -5.30 -17.73
CA GLY A 237 20.75 -4.53 -16.56
C GLY A 237 20.29 -5.18 -15.26
N ARG A 238 20.87 -4.73 -14.12
CA ARG A 238 20.48 -5.23 -12.79
C ARG A 238 19.02 -4.86 -12.48
N ARG A 239 18.22 -5.85 -12.18
CA ARG A 239 16.82 -5.67 -11.76
C ARG A 239 16.74 -4.95 -10.42
N ARG A 240 15.79 -4.04 -10.28
CA ARG A 240 15.50 -3.30 -9.05
C ARG A 240 14.05 -3.51 -8.65
N LEU A 241 13.75 -3.39 -7.34
CA LEU A 241 12.38 -3.45 -6.85
C LEU A 241 11.55 -2.28 -7.43
N SER A 242 10.30 -2.57 -7.79
CA SER A 242 9.38 -1.56 -8.31
C SER A 242 9.10 -0.45 -7.30
N LYS A 243 8.99 -0.79 -6.03
CA LYS A 243 8.60 0.10 -4.93
C LYS A 243 7.27 0.85 -5.20
N ARG A 244 6.44 0.35 -6.13
CA ARG A 244 5.14 0.96 -6.46
C ARG A 244 4.04 0.64 -5.45
N GLY A 245 4.18 -0.48 -4.72
CA GLY A 245 3.24 -0.90 -3.69
C GLY A 245 3.37 -0.15 -2.37
N ASN A 246 2.59 -0.58 -1.38
CA ASN A 246 2.55 0.01 -0.05
C ASN A 246 3.91 -0.07 0.66
N ALA A 247 4.45 1.08 1.08
CA ALA A 247 5.77 1.17 1.69
C ALA A 247 5.80 0.54 3.10
N GLY A 248 4.74 0.72 3.90
CA GLY A 248 4.62 0.14 5.24
C GLY A 248 4.54 -1.38 5.18
N LEU A 249 3.72 -1.92 4.27
CA LEU A 249 3.62 -3.37 4.04
C LEU A 249 4.97 -3.97 3.59
N ARG A 250 5.68 -3.31 2.69
CA ARG A 250 7.02 -3.73 2.26
C ARG A 250 8.02 -3.73 3.40
N GLN A 251 8.02 -2.68 4.23
CA GLN A 251 8.89 -2.58 5.39
C GLN A 251 8.63 -3.69 6.39
N ILE A 252 7.37 -3.97 6.71
CA ILE A 252 7.04 -4.99 7.70
C ILE A 252 7.35 -6.40 7.21
N LEU A 253 7.19 -6.67 5.90
CA LEU A 253 7.62 -7.93 5.28
C LEU A 253 9.15 -8.09 5.27
N TYR A 254 9.89 -7.00 5.11
CA TYR A 254 11.34 -7.00 5.25
C TYR A 254 11.76 -7.36 6.68
N MET A 255 11.10 -6.79 7.69
CA MET A 255 11.34 -7.14 9.10
C MET A 255 10.97 -8.60 9.40
N ALA A 256 9.88 -9.11 8.81
CA ALA A 256 9.51 -10.51 8.90
C ALA A 256 10.57 -11.42 8.28
N ALA A 257 11.17 -11.02 7.16
CA ALA A 257 12.27 -11.76 6.53
C ALA A 257 13.50 -11.83 7.43
N MET A 258 13.83 -10.76 8.16
CA MET A 258 14.88 -10.80 9.19
C MET A 258 14.51 -11.78 10.33
N GLY A 259 13.25 -11.80 10.77
CA GLY A 259 12.75 -12.77 11.74
C GLY A 259 12.84 -14.21 11.23
N LEU A 260 12.50 -14.43 9.96
CA LEU A 260 12.57 -15.75 9.33
C LEU A 260 13.97 -16.37 9.41
N THR A 261 15.03 -15.58 9.25
CA THR A 261 16.41 -16.08 9.30
C THR A 261 16.83 -16.64 10.66
N ARG A 262 16.05 -16.39 11.71
CA ARG A 262 16.25 -16.98 13.04
C ARG A 262 15.59 -18.35 13.17
N SER A 263 14.74 -18.75 12.23
CA SER A 263 14.09 -20.06 12.22
C SER A 263 14.99 -21.13 11.59
N LYS A 264 14.77 -22.40 11.98
CA LYS A 264 15.50 -23.56 11.43
C LYS A 264 15.38 -23.67 9.90
N GLY A 265 14.23 -23.34 9.33
CA GLY A 265 14.00 -23.40 7.87
C GLY A 265 14.45 -22.15 7.12
N GLY A 266 14.46 -20.98 7.76
CA GLY A 266 14.79 -19.71 7.10
C GLY A 266 16.28 -19.41 7.03
N LYS A 267 17.07 -19.84 8.02
CA LYS A 267 18.53 -19.63 8.02
C LYS A 267 19.24 -20.24 6.81
N PRO A 268 19.00 -21.50 6.45
CA PRO A 268 19.60 -22.09 5.23
C PRO A 268 19.21 -21.34 3.96
N LEU A 269 17.95 -20.88 3.84
CA LEU A 269 17.53 -20.08 2.68
C LEU A 269 18.30 -18.77 2.56
N TYR A 270 18.49 -18.08 3.67
CA TYR A 270 19.26 -16.84 3.70
C TYR A 270 20.71 -17.09 3.27
N LEU A 271 21.36 -18.11 3.82
CA LEU A 271 22.75 -18.45 3.48
C LEU A 271 22.89 -18.81 2.00
N ALA A 272 22.00 -19.65 1.45
CA ALA A 272 22.01 -19.99 0.04
C ALA A 272 21.84 -18.78 -0.90
N ILE A 273 21.06 -17.75 -0.48
CA ILE A 273 20.95 -16.49 -1.23
C ILE A 273 22.26 -15.67 -1.13
N ARG A 274 22.88 -15.64 0.05
CA ARG A 274 24.16 -14.95 0.26
C ARG A 274 25.30 -15.56 -0.54
N GLU A 275 25.38 -16.90 -0.61
CA GLU A 275 26.36 -17.66 -1.41
C GLU A 275 26.28 -17.34 -2.90
N ARG A 276 25.12 -16.92 -3.40
CA ARG A 276 24.93 -16.43 -4.79
C ARG A 276 25.42 -14.99 -5.01
N GLY A 277 26.09 -14.37 -4.04
CA GLY A 277 26.67 -13.03 -4.16
C GLY A 277 25.70 -11.88 -3.85
N HIS A 278 24.47 -12.15 -3.37
CA HIS A 278 23.55 -11.07 -2.99
C HIS A 278 24.00 -10.38 -1.70
N SER A 279 23.84 -9.05 -1.63
CA SER A 279 24.04 -8.30 -0.38
C SER A 279 23.02 -8.71 0.68
N SER A 280 23.27 -8.44 1.97
CA SER A 280 22.31 -8.72 3.04
C SER A 280 20.95 -8.08 2.78
N THR A 281 20.92 -6.81 2.37
CA THR A 281 19.68 -6.09 2.02
C THR A 281 18.94 -6.75 0.85
N ALA A 282 19.65 -7.16 -0.20
CA ALA A 282 19.04 -7.87 -1.32
C ALA A 282 18.47 -9.22 -0.88
N SER A 283 19.20 -9.97 -0.05
CA SER A 283 18.77 -11.26 0.48
C SER A 283 17.50 -11.15 1.31
N PHE A 284 17.37 -10.15 2.19
CA PHE A 284 16.14 -9.91 2.94
C PHE A 284 14.99 -9.49 2.05
N ASN A 285 15.20 -8.72 0.98
CA ASN A 285 14.15 -8.39 0.03
C ASN A 285 13.66 -9.62 -0.75
N ILE A 286 14.57 -10.54 -1.14
CA ILE A 286 14.21 -11.80 -1.78
C ILE A 286 13.38 -12.66 -0.83
N LEU A 287 13.77 -12.78 0.43
CA LEU A 287 13.00 -13.51 1.46
C LEU A 287 11.66 -12.83 1.75
N ALA A 288 11.58 -11.51 1.82
CA ALA A 288 10.34 -10.76 2.00
C ALA A 288 9.34 -11.05 0.85
N ARG A 289 9.82 -11.08 -0.39
CA ARG A 289 9.02 -11.49 -1.55
C ARG A 289 8.55 -12.94 -1.44
N LYS A 290 9.43 -13.85 -0.99
CA LYS A 290 9.05 -15.25 -0.74
C LYS A 290 7.97 -15.35 0.34
N LEU A 291 8.10 -14.62 1.45
CA LEU A 291 7.08 -14.56 2.50
C LEU A 291 5.75 -14.02 1.96
N ALA A 292 5.77 -12.99 1.12
CA ALA A 292 4.55 -12.51 0.48
C ALA A 292 3.87 -13.60 -0.35
N ARG A 293 4.61 -14.38 -1.16
CA ARG A 293 4.07 -15.51 -1.92
C ARG A 293 3.52 -16.62 -1.03
N ILE A 294 4.20 -16.94 0.06
CA ILE A 294 3.73 -17.92 1.05
C ILE A 294 2.43 -17.46 1.68
N ALA A 295 2.35 -16.18 2.10
CA ALA A 295 1.13 -15.61 2.65
C ALA A 295 -0.05 -15.69 1.65
N TRP A 296 0.22 -15.47 0.35
CA TRP A 296 -0.77 -15.69 -0.70
C TRP A 296 -1.22 -17.15 -0.77
N GLY A 297 -0.29 -18.10 -0.71
CA GLY A 297 -0.61 -19.53 -0.69
C GLY A 297 -1.51 -19.92 0.49
N VAL A 298 -1.19 -19.45 1.70
CA VAL A 298 -2.01 -19.62 2.91
C VAL A 298 -3.40 -19.00 2.73
N PHE A 299 -3.47 -17.78 2.19
CA PHE A 299 -4.74 -17.08 1.91
C PHE A 299 -5.61 -17.87 0.92
N LYS A 300 -5.04 -18.35 -0.18
CA LYS A 300 -5.81 -19.05 -1.23
C LYS A 300 -6.21 -20.46 -0.84
N SER A 301 -5.32 -21.20 -0.15
CA SER A 301 -5.61 -22.56 0.28
C SER A 301 -6.57 -22.62 1.47
N GLY A 302 -6.64 -21.57 2.26
CA GLY A 302 -7.36 -21.57 3.55
C GLY A 302 -6.77 -22.56 4.56
N ARG A 303 -5.49 -22.96 4.41
CA ARG A 303 -4.78 -23.89 5.30
C ARG A 303 -3.66 -23.16 6.04
N ASP A 304 -3.21 -23.74 7.13
CA ASP A 304 -2.05 -23.28 7.85
C ASP A 304 -0.77 -23.44 6.98
N PHE A 305 0.29 -22.75 7.37
CA PHE A 305 1.57 -22.82 6.69
C PHE A 305 2.11 -24.26 6.65
N ASP A 306 2.54 -24.67 5.46
CA ASP A 306 3.25 -25.94 5.23
C ASP A 306 4.76 -25.65 5.08
N PRO A 307 5.65 -26.28 5.88
CA PRO A 307 7.10 -26.18 5.74
C PRO A 307 7.62 -26.47 4.33
N ALA A 308 6.91 -27.29 3.53
CA ALA A 308 7.24 -27.52 2.13
C ALA A 308 7.27 -26.25 1.28
N MET A 309 6.50 -25.21 1.64
CA MET A 309 6.50 -23.90 0.97
C MET A 309 7.85 -23.14 1.12
N LEU A 310 8.67 -23.50 2.10
CA LEU A 310 10.02 -22.94 2.26
C LEU A 310 11.06 -23.63 1.37
N LYS A 311 10.76 -24.82 0.84
CA LYS A 311 11.73 -25.53 -0.01
C LYS A 311 12.15 -24.67 -1.19
N VAL A 312 13.42 -24.75 -1.51
CA VAL A 312 14.04 -24.04 -2.63
C VAL A 312 13.64 -24.77 -3.91
N GLY A 313 12.53 -24.35 -4.52
CA GLY A 313 12.27 -24.73 -5.91
C GLY A 313 13.25 -23.98 -6.81
N GLN A 314 13.92 -24.65 -7.72
CA GLN A 314 14.85 -24.04 -8.69
C GLN A 314 14.19 -22.89 -9.49
N ALA A 315 12.88 -22.95 -9.73
CA ALA A 315 12.13 -21.93 -10.46
C ALA A 315 11.98 -20.57 -9.72
N CYS A 316 12.12 -20.51 -8.39
CA CYS A 316 11.94 -19.28 -7.63
C CYS A 316 13.12 -18.30 -7.74
N PHE A 317 14.25 -18.73 -8.30
CA PHE A 317 15.52 -17.99 -8.33
C PHE A 317 15.99 -17.58 -9.72
N GLN A 318 15.34 -18.05 -10.80
CA GLN A 318 15.72 -17.67 -12.17
C GLN A 318 15.29 -16.25 -12.59
N GLN A 319 14.53 -15.54 -11.74
CA GLN A 319 14.01 -14.19 -12.02
C GLN A 319 14.51 -13.12 -11.03
N ALA A 320 15.63 -13.32 -10.37
CA ALA A 320 16.18 -12.31 -9.46
C ALA A 320 17.23 -11.43 -10.16
#